data_c87aa01b4508bccf6ce20b4a67722687
#
_entry.id   c87aa01b4508bccf6ce20b4a67722687
#
_cell.length_a   1.000
_cell.length_b   1.000
_cell.length_c   1.000
_cell.angle_alpha   90.00
_cell.angle_beta   90.00
_cell.angle_gamma   90.00
#
_symmetry.space_group_name_H-M   'P 1'
#
loop_
_entity.id
_entity.type
_entity.pdbx_description
1 polymer ?
#
loop_
_entity_poly.entity_id
_entity_poly.type
_entity_poly.pdbx_seq_one_letter_code
_entity_poly.pdbx_strand_id
1 'polypeptide(L)'
;MESRKYSKGEVIFFEDIIEAIGFRFIYQVKSGAVDIIVNFETPEQKKLTTLKPGAYFGEIALIEGCPHSATAIAAEDCEVNLITDYEFFDVAKKDPKTVVELVKNLGIRIRSLTNDYMEVCKTLKEYGANESVGEKSGSLWKRLLKFSTIYTKNGKKVSDVKPELNRGTPLNWIGDNATYFDHNEIIFKEGEDSHCMYYIINGDVGIYASYGMKDQKLVTTLTGGQFFGEIGLVGNDVRSASAVALKNGATLDRILLNGLEDLVTKNPEKINLLLVYLSNRLRTLTYDYLKACKTAAEVIKASEDGDDLTISQAELLKFYTEMEILGNFCY
;
A
#
# COMPACT_ATOMS: atom_id res chain seq x y z
N MET A 1 24.56 -15.92 3.97
CA MET A 1 24.12 -14.59 4.49
C MET A 1 25.37 -13.76 4.77
N GLU A 2 25.55 -12.69 4.03
CA GLU A 2 26.63 -11.70 4.21
C GLU A 2 26.27 -10.77 5.37
N SER A 3 27.25 -10.29 6.16
CA SER A 3 27.01 -9.22 7.11
C SER A 3 28.01 -8.08 6.91
N ARG A 4 27.56 -6.84 7.15
CA ARG A 4 28.36 -5.63 7.05
C ARG A 4 28.30 -4.83 8.34
N LYS A 5 29.42 -4.23 8.69
CA LYS A 5 29.53 -3.34 9.86
C LYS A 5 29.53 -1.89 9.39
N TYR A 6 28.83 -1.07 10.15
CA TYR A 6 28.71 0.36 9.92
C TYR A 6 29.02 1.10 11.20
N SER A 7 29.81 2.16 11.09
CA SER A 7 30.10 3.07 12.20
C SER A 7 28.92 4.01 12.42
N LYS A 8 28.78 4.51 13.65
CA LYS A 8 27.75 5.51 13.97
C LYS A 8 27.75 6.67 12.97
N GLY A 9 26.60 7.00 12.42
CA GLY A 9 26.38 8.06 11.41
C GLY A 9 26.65 7.62 9.97
N GLU A 10 27.16 6.42 9.73
CA GLU A 10 27.38 5.90 8.38
C GLU A 10 26.05 5.53 7.72
N VAL A 11 25.90 5.91 6.44
CA VAL A 11 24.70 5.61 5.64
C VAL A 11 24.78 4.19 5.10
N ILE A 12 23.72 3.41 5.34
CA ILE A 12 23.59 2.05 4.83
C ILE A 12 23.07 2.08 3.40
N PHE A 13 22.03 2.86 3.15
CA PHE A 13 21.52 3.22 1.82
C PHE A 13 20.77 4.55 1.86
N PHE A 14 20.67 5.20 0.72
CA PHE A 14 19.97 6.48 0.56
C PHE A 14 18.55 6.27 0.05
N GLU A 15 17.66 7.17 0.48
CA GLU A 15 16.34 7.36 -0.12
C GLU A 15 16.47 7.68 -1.62
N ASP A 16 15.54 7.18 -2.43
CA ASP A 16 15.42 7.42 -3.89
C ASP A 16 16.57 6.90 -4.78
N ILE A 17 17.54 6.20 -4.22
CA ILE A 17 18.56 5.55 -5.03
C ILE A 17 18.06 4.16 -5.44
N ILE A 18 18.07 3.90 -6.75
CA ILE A 18 17.85 2.56 -7.31
C ILE A 18 19.19 1.83 -7.29
N GLU A 19 19.32 0.85 -6.42
CA GLU A 19 20.46 -0.06 -6.48
C GLU A 19 20.37 -0.94 -7.72
N ALA A 20 21.52 -1.23 -8.33
CA ALA A 20 21.58 -2.10 -9.50
C ALA A 20 21.01 -3.50 -9.16
N ILE A 21 20.44 -4.17 -10.16
CA ILE A 21 19.99 -5.57 -10.04
C ILE A 21 21.15 -6.43 -9.53
N GLY A 22 20.92 -7.15 -8.42
CA GLY A 22 21.94 -7.97 -7.74
C GLY A 22 22.60 -7.31 -6.52
N PHE A 23 22.31 -6.02 -6.26
CA PHE A 23 22.76 -5.30 -5.05
C PHE A 23 21.59 -4.88 -4.14
N ARG A 24 20.39 -5.41 -4.39
CA ARG A 24 19.21 -5.17 -3.56
C ARG A 24 19.14 -6.22 -2.49
N PHE A 25 18.97 -5.78 -1.26
CA PHE A 25 18.92 -6.65 -0.09
C PHE A 25 17.73 -6.29 0.80
N ILE A 26 17.23 -7.27 1.51
CA ILE A 26 16.56 -7.04 2.78
C ILE A 26 17.66 -7.01 3.83
N TYR A 27 17.60 -6.02 4.70
CA TYR A 27 18.57 -5.84 5.77
C TYR A 27 17.97 -6.29 7.10
N GLN A 28 18.75 -6.98 7.93
CA GLN A 28 18.37 -7.31 9.32
C GLN A 28 19.40 -6.74 10.27
N VAL A 29 18.97 -5.96 11.25
CA VAL A 29 19.86 -5.49 12.31
C VAL A 29 20.33 -6.69 13.13
N LYS A 30 21.62 -6.98 13.12
CA LYS A 30 22.26 -8.07 13.90
C LYS A 30 22.69 -7.56 15.27
N SER A 31 23.28 -6.38 15.32
CA SER A 31 23.69 -5.69 16.56
C SER A 31 23.68 -4.18 16.35
N GLY A 32 23.60 -3.40 17.43
CA GLY A 32 23.51 -1.95 17.39
C GLY A 32 22.11 -1.47 17.01
N ALA A 33 22.01 -0.30 16.38
CA ALA A 33 20.74 0.30 16.00
C ALA A 33 20.84 1.05 14.66
N VAL A 34 19.71 1.12 13.93
CA VAL A 34 19.60 1.81 12.64
C VAL A 34 18.44 2.80 12.68
N ASP A 35 18.70 4.05 12.32
CA ASP A 35 17.69 5.08 12.14
C ASP A 35 17.16 5.07 10.70
N ILE A 36 15.84 5.15 10.55
CA ILE A 36 15.16 5.32 9.27
C ILE A 36 14.70 6.77 9.16
N ILE A 37 15.19 7.46 8.14
CA ILE A 37 15.06 8.92 7.99
C ILE A 37 14.55 9.24 6.58
N VAL A 38 13.54 10.08 6.49
CA VAL A 38 13.06 10.63 5.21
C VAL A 38 13.59 12.04 5.04
N ASN A 39 13.77 12.45 3.76
CA ASN A 39 14.34 13.75 3.39
C ASN A 39 15.70 14.01 4.06
N PHE A 40 16.55 13.00 4.09
CA PHE A 40 17.88 13.11 4.72
C PHE A 40 18.71 14.25 4.12
N GLU A 41 19.46 14.98 4.97
CA GLU A 41 20.26 16.17 4.60
C GLU A 41 19.44 17.33 4.03
N THR A 42 18.13 17.38 4.30
CA THR A 42 17.28 18.53 3.94
C THR A 42 16.72 19.21 5.19
N PRO A 43 16.26 20.48 5.09
CA PRO A 43 15.59 21.15 6.22
C PRO A 43 14.35 20.42 6.75
N GLU A 44 13.75 19.57 5.91
CA GLU A 44 12.56 18.77 6.24
C GLU A 44 12.89 17.35 6.73
N GLN A 45 14.15 17.10 7.04
CA GLN A 45 14.59 15.79 7.55
C GLN A 45 13.74 15.35 8.73
N LYS A 46 13.26 14.12 8.67
CA LYS A 46 12.44 13.52 9.74
C LYS A 46 12.85 12.09 10.01
N LYS A 47 13.25 11.81 11.23
CA LYS A 47 13.43 10.43 11.68
C LYS A 47 12.07 9.77 11.90
N LEU A 48 11.83 8.64 11.22
CA LEU A 48 10.62 7.86 11.34
C LEU A 48 10.67 6.89 12.51
N THR A 49 11.79 6.18 12.66
CA THR A 49 11.96 5.15 13.69
C THR A 49 13.43 4.83 13.90
N THR A 50 13.74 4.15 15.02
CA THR A 50 15.02 3.50 15.28
C THR A 50 14.81 2.00 15.39
N LEU A 51 15.48 1.25 14.54
CA LEU A 51 15.40 -0.20 14.46
C LEU A 51 16.44 -0.84 15.39
N LYS A 52 16.03 -1.90 16.08
CA LYS A 52 16.82 -2.64 17.06
C LYS A 52 17.23 -4.02 16.51
N PRO A 53 18.14 -4.77 17.15
CA PRO A 53 18.50 -6.12 16.73
C PRO A 53 17.29 -7.01 16.52
N GLY A 54 17.30 -7.74 15.40
CA GLY A 54 16.20 -8.58 14.91
C GLY A 54 15.27 -7.87 13.92
N ALA A 55 15.22 -6.54 13.89
CA ALA A 55 14.36 -5.80 12.96
C ALA A 55 14.84 -5.90 11.50
N TYR A 56 13.89 -5.97 10.57
CA TYR A 56 14.13 -5.98 9.14
C TYR A 56 13.78 -4.64 8.51
N PHE A 57 14.49 -4.28 7.42
CA PHE A 57 14.26 -3.03 6.68
C PHE A 57 14.78 -3.14 5.24
N GLY A 58 14.40 -2.19 4.38
CA GLY A 58 14.78 -2.18 2.95
C GLY A 58 14.03 -3.21 2.11
N GLU A 59 13.05 -3.93 2.69
CA GLU A 59 12.28 -5.01 2.07
C GLU A 59 11.49 -4.55 0.84
N ILE A 60 11.00 -3.31 0.86
CA ILE A 60 10.15 -2.78 -0.20
C ILE A 60 10.95 -2.61 -1.48
N ALA A 61 12.16 -2.09 -1.38
CA ALA A 61 13.04 -1.91 -2.54
C ALA A 61 13.38 -3.24 -3.22
N LEU A 62 13.56 -4.32 -2.44
CA LEU A 62 13.82 -5.65 -2.98
C LEU A 62 12.57 -6.23 -3.64
N ILE A 63 11.43 -6.25 -2.92
CA ILE A 63 10.18 -6.88 -3.37
C ILE A 63 9.60 -6.15 -4.59
N GLU A 64 9.66 -4.81 -4.60
CA GLU A 64 9.06 -3.99 -5.66
C GLU A 64 10.03 -3.63 -6.79
N GLY A 65 11.33 -3.82 -6.58
CA GLY A 65 12.33 -3.37 -7.54
C GLY A 65 12.38 -1.84 -7.70
N CYS A 66 11.96 -1.10 -6.66
CA CYS A 66 11.89 0.36 -6.64
C CYS A 66 13.02 0.98 -5.79
N PRO A 67 13.22 2.31 -5.84
CA PRO A 67 14.10 3.00 -4.91
C PRO A 67 13.67 2.82 -3.45
N HIS A 68 14.63 2.94 -2.53
CA HIS A 68 14.32 2.97 -1.10
C HIS A 68 13.43 4.17 -0.75
N SER A 69 12.43 3.95 0.07
CA SER A 69 11.46 4.98 0.50
C SER A 69 11.95 5.87 1.65
N ALA A 70 13.15 5.62 2.16
CA ALA A 70 13.81 6.36 3.23
C ALA A 70 15.31 6.05 3.23
N THR A 71 16.11 6.90 3.85
CA THR A 71 17.53 6.66 4.11
C THR A 71 17.70 5.88 5.40
N ALA A 72 18.57 4.87 5.41
CA ALA A 72 18.94 4.11 6.59
C ALA A 72 20.35 4.50 7.05
N ILE A 73 20.49 4.83 8.32
CA ILE A 73 21.75 5.32 8.94
C ILE A 73 22.03 4.56 10.23
N ALA A 74 23.26 4.20 10.45
CA ALA A 74 23.70 3.64 11.71
C ALA A 74 23.51 4.65 12.85
N ALA A 75 22.56 4.40 13.76
CA ALA A 75 22.31 5.25 14.92
C ALA A 75 23.44 5.11 15.97
N GLU A 76 24.08 3.96 16.00
CA GLU A 76 25.27 3.59 16.74
C GLU A 76 26.07 2.59 15.91
N ASP A 77 27.28 2.22 16.33
CA ASP A 77 28.04 1.16 15.65
C ASP A 77 27.18 -0.09 15.54
N CYS A 78 26.94 -0.55 14.33
CA CYS A 78 26.00 -1.65 14.10
C CYS A 78 26.55 -2.67 13.09
N GLU A 79 26.02 -3.87 13.17
CA GLU A 79 26.21 -4.91 12.18
C GLU A 79 24.85 -5.31 11.61
N VAL A 80 24.74 -5.39 10.27
CA VAL A 80 23.52 -5.77 9.58
C VAL A 80 23.79 -6.97 8.67
N ASN A 81 22.85 -7.91 8.66
CA ASN A 81 22.84 -9.01 7.71
C ASN A 81 22.21 -8.52 6.41
N LEU A 82 22.79 -8.91 5.27
CA LEU A 82 22.30 -8.68 3.92
C LEU A 82 21.64 -9.98 3.43
N ILE A 83 20.38 -9.89 3.03
CA ILE A 83 19.56 -11.03 2.64
C ILE A 83 19.12 -10.78 1.20
N THR A 84 19.56 -11.62 0.28
CA THR A 84 19.13 -11.57 -1.12
C THR A 84 17.69 -12.11 -1.27
N ASP A 85 17.07 -11.87 -2.42
CA ASP A 85 15.78 -12.44 -2.79
C ASP A 85 15.76 -13.98 -2.69
N TYR A 86 16.85 -14.63 -3.13
CA TYR A 86 17.00 -16.09 -3.02
C TYR A 86 17.11 -16.57 -1.58
N GLU A 87 17.87 -15.86 -0.74
CA GLU A 87 18.05 -16.20 0.68
C GLU A 87 16.83 -15.90 1.53
N PHE A 88 15.97 -14.96 1.08
CA PHE A 88 14.79 -14.53 1.83
C PHE A 88 13.86 -15.70 2.17
N PHE A 89 13.62 -16.60 1.22
CA PHE A 89 12.78 -17.78 1.46
C PHE A 89 13.39 -18.77 2.46
N ASP A 90 14.72 -18.90 2.48
CA ASP A 90 15.40 -19.75 3.45
C ASP A 90 15.37 -19.14 4.86
N VAL A 91 15.47 -17.81 4.95
CA VAL A 91 15.28 -17.06 6.20
C VAL A 91 13.83 -17.18 6.66
N ALA A 92 12.88 -16.95 5.76
CA ALA A 92 11.46 -17.06 6.02
C ALA A 92 11.04 -18.43 6.57
N LYS A 93 11.59 -19.52 6.02
CA LYS A 93 11.36 -20.88 6.52
C LYS A 93 11.92 -21.10 7.92
N LYS A 94 13.04 -20.45 8.27
CA LYS A 94 13.67 -20.57 9.60
C LYS A 94 12.98 -19.70 10.64
N ASP A 95 12.46 -18.56 10.22
CA ASP A 95 11.73 -17.62 11.07
C ASP A 95 10.46 -17.10 10.36
N PRO A 96 9.39 -17.90 10.32
CA PRO A 96 8.12 -17.54 9.68
C PRO A 96 7.50 -16.25 10.22
N LYS A 97 7.78 -15.90 11.49
CA LYS A 97 7.25 -14.69 12.13
C LYS A 97 7.68 -13.42 11.41
N THR A 98 8.92 -13.42 10.90
CA THR A 98 9.44 -12.31 10.08
C THR A 98 8.54 -11.98 8.90
N VAL A 99 8.09 -13.00 8.18
CA VAL A 99 7.20 -12.81 7.02
C VAL A 99 5.83 -12.32 7.46
N VAL A 100 5.32 -12.85 8.57
CA VAL A 100 4.03 -12.39 9.13
C VAL A 100 4.11 -10.92 9.51
N GLU A 101 5.21 -10.48 10.14
CA GLU A 101 5.42 -9.06 10.47
C GLU A 101 5.53 -8.21 9.21
N LEU A 102 6.22 -8.68 8.18
CA LEU A 102 6.34 -7.98 6.90
C LEU A 102 4.96 -7.80 6.23
N VAL A 103 4.16 -8.85 6.16
CA VAL A 103 2.78 -8.79 5.63
C VAL A 103 1.93 -7.79 6.43
N LYS A 104 2.02 -7.83 7.77
CA LYS A 104 1.33 -6.87 8.64
C LYS A 104 1.76 -5.44 8.36
N ASN A 105 3.07 -5.19 8.28
CA ASN A 105 3.62 -3.85 8.05
C ASN A 105 3.17 -3.29 6.70
N LEU A 106 3.20 -4.10 5.64
CA LEU A 106 2.69 -3.72 4.31
C LEU A 106 1.19 -3.37 4.38
N GLY A 107 0.39 -4.18 5.05
CA GLY A 107 -1.03 -3.93 5.24
C GLY A 107 -1.31 -2.63 6.02
N ILE A 108 -0.59 -2.36 7.13
CA ILE A 108 -0.70 -1.10 7.90
C ILE A 108 -0.40 0.10 7.00
N ARG A 109 0.65 0.01 6.17
CA ARG A 109 1.03 1.09 5.26
C ARG A 109 0.01 1.32 4.16
N ILE A 110 -0.50 0.26 3.54
CA ILE A 110 -1.57 0.33 2.55
C ILE A 110 -2.77 1.05 3.15
N ARG A 111 -3.19 0.65 4.34
CA ARG A 111 -4.32 1.26 5.04
C ARG A 111 -4.10 2.75 5.33
N SER A 112 -2.97 3.11 5.94
CA SER A 112 -2.65 4.51 6.24
C SER A 112 -2.67 5.37 4.99
N LEU A 113 -2.03 4.89 3.92
CA LEU A 113 -1.95 5.60 2.66
C LEU A 113 -3.31 5.69 1.95
N THR A 114 -4.16 4.68 2.09
CA THR A 114 -5.53 4.72 1.56
C THR A 114 -6.34 5.82 2.25
N ASN A 115 -6.24 5.96 3.58
CA ASN A 115 -6.90 7.04 4.32
C ASN A 115 -6.40 8.42 3.87
N ASP A 116 -5.08 8.59 3.70
CA ASP A 116 -4.50 9.84 3.21
C ASP A 116 -4.98 10.17 1.78
N TYR A 117 -5.06 9.17 0.91
CA TYR A 117 -5.57 9.34 -0.45
C TYR A 117 -7.05 9.75 -0.47
N MET A 118 -7.86 9.14 0.38
CA MET A 118 -9.26 9.54 0.53
C MET A 118 -9.41 10.98 1.02
N GLU A 119 -8.57 11.40 1.97
CA GLU A 119 -8.60 12.77 2.48
C GLU A 119 -8.32 13.80 1.37
N VAL A 120 -7.32 13.56 0.51
CA VAL A 120 -7.03 14.46 -0.61
C VAL A 120 -8.14 14.45 -1.65
N CYS A 121 -8.67 13.28 -2.02
CA CYS A 121 -9.79 13.17 -2.97
C CYS A 121 -11.03 13.91 -2.47
N LYS A 122 -11.38 13.74 -1.18
CA LYS A 122 -12.47 14.47 -0.54
C LYS A 122 -12.25 15.97 -0.56
N THR A 123 -11.03 16.42 -0.29
CA THR A 123 -10.67 17.85 -0.31
C THR A 123 -10.81 18.45 -1.71
N LEU A 124 -10.34 17.75 -2.74
CA LEU A 124 -10.48 18.17 -4.14
C LEU A 124 -11.94 18.20 -4.61
N LYS A 125 -12.73 17.22 -4.17
CA LYS A 125 -14.17 17.17 -4.43
C LYS A 125 -14.89 18.36 -3.80
N GLU A 126 -14.62 18.67 -2.53
CA GLU A 126 -15.21 19.81 -1.84
C GLU A 126 -14.83 21.14 -2.52
N TYR A 127 -13.59 21.25 -3.01
CA TYR A 127 -13.13 22.41 -3.78
C TYR A 127 -13.90 22.56 -5.10
N GLY A 128 -14.01 21.50 -5.89
CA GLY A 128 -14.69 21.53 -7.18
C GLY A 128 -16.21 21.72 -7.09
N ALA A 129 -16.83 21.37 -5.94
CA ALA A 129 -18.26 21.60 -5.70
C ALA A 129 -18.57 23.04 -5.25
N ASN A 130 -17.59 23.78 -4.75
CA ASN A 130 -17.72 25.15 -4.26
C ASN A 130 -17.21 26.13 -5.33
N GLU A 131 -18.05 26.52 -6.30
CA GLU A 131 -17.74 27.49 -7.36
C GLU A 131 -17.37 28.90 -6.86
N SER A 132 -17.40 29.15 -5.55
CA SER A 132 -17.13 30.46 -4.95
C SER A 132 -16.29 30.37 -3.68
N VAL A 133 -15.05 29.86 -3.77
CA VAL A 133 -14.12 29.94 -2.65
C VAL A 133 -13.40 31.29 -2.66
N GLY A 134 -14.13 32.36 -2.27
CA GLY A 134 -13.57 33.72 -2.13
C GLY A 134 -12.68 33.93 -0.89
N GLU A 135 -12.56 32.97 0.02
CA GLU A 135 -11.75 33.10 1.24
C GLU A 135 -10.60 32.08 1.26
N LYS A 136 -9.38 32.56 0.96
CA LYS A 136 -8.12 31.78 1.04
C LYS A 136 -7.73 31.35 2.47
N SER A 137 -8.57 31.59 3.48
CA SER A 137 -8.26 31.32 4.89
C SER A 137 -9.04 30.16 5.55
N GLY A 138 -9.94 29.52 4.83
CA GLY A 138 -10.80 28.46 5.37
C GLY A 138 -10.08 27.13 5.64
N SER A 139 -10.76 26.22 6.32
CA SER A 139 -10.23 24.87 6.61
C SER A 139 -9.92 24.05 5.34
N LEU A 140 -10.69 24.27 4.27
CA LEU A 140 -10.49 23.65 2.96
C LEU A 140 -9.15 24.08 2.34
N TRP A 141 -8.84 25.40 2.40
CA TRP A 141 -7.59 25.94 1.89
C TRP A 141 -6.36 25.39 2.62
N LYS A 142 -6.45 25.28 3.96
CA LYS A 142 -5.38 24.66 4.76
C LYS A 142 -5.12 23.20 4.38
N ARG A 143 -6.17 22.42 4.05
CA ARG A 143 -6.03 21.05 3.58
C ARG A 143 -5.38 20.99 2.20
N LEU A 144 -5.78 21.85 1.26
CA LEU A 144 -5.14 21.94 -0.05
C LEU A 144 -3.66 22.30 0.06
N LEU A 145 -3.28 23.27 0.93
CA LEU A 145 -1.89 23.61 1.21
C LEU A 145 -1.09 22.43 1.78
N LYS A 146 -1.69 21.64 2.69
CA LYS A 146 -1.07 20.41 3.20
C LYS A 146 -0.69 19.47 2.06
N PHE A 147 -1.61 19.19 1.14
CA PHE A 147 -1.37 18.28 0.02
C PHE A 147 -0.44 18.86 -1.04
N SER A 148 -0.55 20.15 -1.33
CA SER A 148 0.42 20.86 -2.19
C SER A 148 1.85 20.73 -1.64
N THR A 149 2.04 20.91 -0.34
CA THR A 149 3.34 20.75 0.31
C THR A 149 3.87 19.32 0.17
N ILE A 150 2.99 18.31 0.36
CA ILE A 150 3.36 16.89 0.18
C ILE A 150 3.84 16.64 -1.25
N TYR A 151 3.11 17.15 -2.26
CA TYR A 151 3.52 17.02 -3.66
C TYR A 151 4.83 17.74 -3.95
N THR A 152 5.01 18.97 -3.49
CA THR A 152 6.24 19.74 -3.73
C THR A 152 7.47 19.00 -3.18
N LYS A 153 7.33 18.32 -2.05
CA LYS A 153 8.39 17.53 -1.42
C LYS A 153 8.65 16.19 -2.11
N ASN A 154 7.61 15.53 -2.58
CA ASN A 154 7.69 14.13 -3.06
C ASN A 154 7.37 13.96 -4.55
N GLY A 155 6.71 14.94 -5.19
CA GLY A 155 6.20 14.80 -6.55
C GLY A 155 7.27 14.68 -7.64
N LYS A 156 8.48 15.21 -7.40
CA LYS A 156 9.62 15.05 -8.31
C LYS A 156 10.11 13.60 -8.44
N LYS A 157 9.67 12.74 -7.52
CA LYS A 157 10.05 11.33 -7.40
C LYS A 157 9.07 10.39 -8.10
N VAL A 158 7.95 10.92 -8.58
CA VAL A 158 6.90 10.11 -9.21
C VAL A 158 7.14 10.04 -10.70
N SER A 159 7.30 8.83 -11.22
CA SER A 159 7.27 8.57 -12.66
C SER A 159 5.94 9.08 -13.24
N ASP A 160 5.97 9.67 -14.43
CA ASP A 160 4.74 10.04 -15.15
C ASP A 160 3.91 8.83 -15.61
N VAL A 161 4.48 7.64 -15.50
CA VAL A 161 3.84 6.37 -15.88
C VAL A 161 3.34 5.65 -14.63
N LYS A 162 2.05 5.37 -14.59
CA LYS A 162 1.44 4.55 -13.53
C LYS A 162 2.11 3.17 -13.52
N PRO A 163 2.57 2.68 -12.36
CA PRO A 163 3.12 1.34 -12.26
C PRO A 163 2.10 0.30 -12.73
N GLU A 164 2.49 -0.58 -13.63
CA GLU A 164 1.65 -1.72 -13.99
C GLU A 164 1.57 -2.68 -12.79
N LEU A 165 0.35 -3.17 -12.52
CA LEU A 165 0.14 -4.25 -11.56
C LEU A 165 0.81 -5.51 -12.12
N ASN A 166 1.97 -5.87 -11.57
CA ASN A 166 2.54 -7.19 -11.81
C ASN A 166 1.66 -8.22 -11.09
N ARG A 167 0.78 -8.88 -11.83
CA ARG A 167 -0.18 -9.87 -11.28
C ARG A 167 0.51 -11.16 -10.84
N GLY A 168 1.82 -11.27 -11.01
CA GLY A 168 2.53 -12.52 -10.83
C GLY A 168 2.15 -13.56 -11.90
N THR A 169 2.90 -14.65 -11.95
CA THR A 169 2.51 -15.81 -12.78
C THR A 169 1.35 -16.51 -12.08
N PRO A 170 0.20 -16.78 -12.75
CA PRO A 170 -0.85 -17.58 -12.16
C PRO A 170 -0.25 -18.91 -11.72
N LEU A 171 -0.14 -19.13 -10.43
CA LEU A 171 0.20 -20.43 -9.86
C LEU A 171 -1.02 -21.33 -10.05
N ASN A 172 -0.78 -22.63 -10.21
CA ASN A 172 -1.81 -23.64 -9.95
C ASN A 172 -2.07 -23.63 -8.42
N TRP A 173 -2.77 -22.59 -7.98
CA TRP A 173 -3.10 -22.40 -6.57
C TRP A 173 -4.16 -23.46 -6.19
N ILE A 174 -3.74 -24.50 -5.49
CA ILE A 174 -4.64 -25.42 -4.82
C ILE A 174 -4.78 -24.89 -3.40
N GLY A 175 -5.98 -24.41 -3.06
CA GLY A 175 -6.27 -23.86 -1.73
C GLY A 175 -6.47 -24.97 -0.71
N ASP A 176 -5.79 -24.86 0.43
CA ASP A 176 -6.02 -25.76 1.57
C ASP A 176 -7.40 -25.50 2.22
N ASN A 177 -7.94 -24.28 2.03
CA ASN A 177 -9.24 -23.82 2.54
C ASN A 177 -10.13 -23.30 1.43
N ALA A 178 -10.08 -23.92 0.25
CA ALA A 178 -10.88 -23.53 -0.89
C ALA A 178 -12.38 -23.76 -0.63
N THR A 179 -13.16 -22.69 -0.83
CA THR A 179 -14.62 -22.71 -0.68
C THR A 179 -15.24 -22.17 -1.97
N TYR A 180 -16.26 -22.86 -2.45
CA TYR A 180 -17.07 -22.40 -3.59
C TYR A 180 -18.23 -21.55 -3.05
N PHE A 181 -18.44 -20.41 -3.70
CA PHE A 181 -19.56 -19.50 -3.49
C PHE A 181 -20.41 -19.48 -4.76
N ASP A 182 -21.70 -19.67 -4.60
CA ASP A 182 -22.65 -19.69 -5.72
C ASP A 182 -22.93 -18.27 -6.26
N HIS A 183 -23.59 -18.17 -7.41
CA HIS A 183 -24.00 -16.89 -7.98
C HIS A 183 -24.83 -16.06 -7.00
N ASN A 184 -24.44 -14.79 -6.81
CA ASN A 184 -25.02 -13.84 -5.83
C ASN A 184 -24.82 -14.25 -4.35
N GLU A 185 -24.02 -15.25 -4.05
CA GLU A 185 -23.68 -15.57 -2.68
C GLU A 185 -22.74 -14.51 -2.09
N ILE A 186 -23.06 -14.07 -0.88
CA ILE A 186 -22.28 -13.03 -0.18
C ILE A 186 -21.11 -13.72 0.51
N ILE A 187 -19.89 -13.30 0.17
CA ILE A 187 -18.64 -13.77 0.78
C ILE A 187 -18.44 -13.11 2.15
N PHE A 188 -18.66 -11.80 2.23
CA PHE A 188 -18.74 -11.00 3.44
C PHE A 188 -19.48 -9.69 3.17
N LYS A 189 -20.00 -9.07 4.23
CA LYS A 189 -20.70 -7.79 4.18
C LYS A 189 -19.83 -6.67 4.72
N GLU A 190 -20.08 -5.46 4.20
CA GLU A 190 -19.59 -4.21 4.76
C GLU A 190 -19.98 -4.11 6.24
N GLY A 191 -19.02 -3.70 7.09
CA GLY A 191 -19.19 -3.60 8.54
C GLY A 191 -18.98 -4.90 9.33
N GLU A 192 -18.79 -6.05 8.68
CA GLU A 192 -18.45 -7.30 9.38
C GLU A 192 -17.00 -7.30 9.87
N ASP A 193 -16.73 -7.99 10.98
CA ASP A 193 -15.37 -8.18 11.49
C ASP A 193 -14.50 -8.90 10.47
N SER A 194 -13.25 -8.49 10.35
CA SER A 194 -12.32 -9.00 9.36
C SER A 194 -11.09 -9.63 10.00
N HIS A 195 -10.90 -10.93 9.74
CA HIS A 195 -9.75 -11.70 10.25
C HIS A 195 -9.03 -12.50 9.14
N CYS A 196 -9.42 -12.31 7.89
CA CYS A 196 -8.86 -13.03 6.75
C CYS A 196 -8.93 -12.19 5.48
N MET A 197 -8.11 -12.58 4.51
CA MET A 197 -8.22 -12.17 3.12
C MET A 197 -8.51 -13.38 2.23
N TYR A 198 -8.79 -13.14 0.97
CA TYR A 198 -9.14 -14.16 -0.01
C TYR A 198 -8.24 -14.07 -1.25
N TYR A 199 -7.93 -15.22 -1.81
CA TYR A 199 -7.38 -15.38 -3.15
C TYR A 199 -8.43 -16.00 -4.04
N ILE A 200 -8.69 -15.43 -5.22
CA ILE A 200 -9.64 -15.96 -6.20
C ILE A 200 -8.92 -17.05 -7.00
N ILE A 201 -9.29 -18.30 -6.78
CA ILE A 201 -8.78 -19.43 -7.56
C ILE A 201 -9.42 -19.41 -8.94
N ASN A 202 -10.75 -19.24 -8.98
CA ASN A 202 -11.54 -19.22 -10.21
C ASN A 202 -12.83 -18.43 -10.00
N GLY A 203 -13.40 -17.91 -11.08
CA GLY A 203 -14.62 -17.11 -11.06
C GLY A 203 -14.40 -15.63 -10.85
N ASP A 204 -15.49 -14.91 -10.63
CA ASP A 204 -15.51 -13.46 -10.51
C ASP A 204 -16.17 -13.03 -9.20
N VAL A 205 -15.61 -11.99 -8.56
CA VAL A 205 -16.12 -11.40 -7.33
C VAL A 205 -16.41 -9.92 -7.56
N GLY A 206 -17.63 -9.50 -7.28
CA GLY A 206 -18.03 -8.10 -7.24
C GLY A 206 -17.80 -7.51 -5.87
N ILE A 207 -17.13 -6.37 -5.83
CA ILE A 207 -16.98 -5.56 -4.62
C ILE A 207 -18.01 -4.44 -4.68
N TYR A 208 -18.83 -4.34 -3.65
CA TYR A 208 -19.96 -3.41 -3.60
C TYR A 208 -19.91 -2.50 -2.38
N ALA A 209 -20.24 -1.23 -2.61
CA ALA A 209 -20.65 -0.31 -1.56
C ALA A 209 -22.14 -0.45 -1.30
N SER A 210 -22.54 -0.33 -0.04
CA SER A 210 -23.95 -0.31 0.39
C SER A 210 -24.76 -1.48 -0.22
N TYR A 211 -24.18 -2.69 -0.28
CA TYR A 211 -24.82 -3.85 -0.90
C TYR A 211 -26.18 -4.17 -0.28
N GLY A 212 -27.21 -4.29 -1.10
CA GLY A 212 -28.60 -4.51 -0.64
C GLY A 212 -29.34 -3.24 -0.25
N MET A 213 -28.71 -2.06 -0.32
CA MET A 213 -29.34 -0.76 -0.07
C MET A 213 -29.76 -0.08 -1.38
N LYS A 214 -30.54 1.03 -1.28
CA LYS A 214 -31.00 1.78 -2.47
C LYS A 214 -29.88 2.41 -3.27
N ASP A 215 -28.79 2.75 -2.61
CA ASP A 215 -27.57 3.36 -3.13
C ASP A 215 -26.46 2.35 -3.42
N GLN A 216 -26.82 1.05 -3.51
CA GLN A 216 -25.89 -0.01 -3.87
C GLN A 216 -25.13 0.33 -5.15
N LYS A 217 -23.81 0.20 -5.10
CA LYS A 217 -22.93 0.43 -6.24
C LYS A 217 -21.88 -0.66 -6.37
N LEU A 218 -21.73 -1.22 -7.56
CA LEU A 218 -20.60 -2.07 -7.92
C LEU A 218 -19.36 -1.18 -8.06
N VAL A 219 -18.40 -1.40 -7.19
CA VAL A 219 -17.13 -0.66 -7.12
C VAL A 219 -16.13 -1.21 -8.13
N THR A 220 -15.93 -2.51 -8.11
CA THR A 220 -15.03 -3.21 -9.04
C THR A 220 -15.39 -4.67 -9.13
N THR A 221 -14.91 -5.30 -10.20
CA THR A 221 -14.96 -6.75 -10.38
C THR A 221 -13.55 -7.31 -10.33
N LEU A 222 -13.34 -8.31 -9.50
CA LEU A 222 -12.10 -9.05 -9.34
C LEU A 222 -12.26 -10.43 -9.97
N THR A 223 -11.18 -10.93 -10.56
CA THR A 223 -11.17 -12.19 -11.30
C THR A 223 -10.14 -13.17 -10.75
N GLY A 224 -10.11 -14.38 -11.24
CA GLY A 224 -9.13 -15.39 -10.86
C GLY A 224 -7.69 -14.86 -10.88
N GLY A 225 -6.88 -15.23 -9.89
CA GLY A 225 -5.51 -14.76 -9.69
C GLY A 225 -5.36 -13.49 -8.84
N GLN A 226 -6.46 -12.89 -8.37
CA GLN A 226 -6.43 -11.67 -7.56
C GLN A 226 -6.71 -11.95 -6.08
N PHE A 227 -6.15 -11.09 -5.23
CA PHE A 227 -6.44 -11.06 -3.79
C PHE A 227 -7.43 -9.95 -3.48
N PHE A 228 -8.14 -10.08 -2.37
CA PHE A 228 -9.00 -9.03 -1.81
C PHE A 228 -9.23 -9.22 -0.32
N GLY A 229 -9.70 -8.16 0.36
CA GLY A 229 -9.93 -8.14 1.80
C GLY A 229 -8.64 -8.10 2.62
N GLU A 230 -7.53 -7.64 2.04
CA GLU A 230 -6.20 -7.54 2.65
C GLU A 230 -6.17 -6.56 3.83
N ILE A 231 -7.01 -5.52 3.81
CA ILE A 231 -7.08 -4.51 4.88
C ILE A 231 -7.51 -5.16 6.19
N GLY A 232 -8.34 -6.19 6.12
CA GLY A 232 -8.79 -6.96 7.28
C GLY A 232 -7.74 -7.88 7.91
N LEU A 233 -6.57 -8.07 7.29
CA LEU A 233 -5.47 -8.80 7.93
C LEU A 233 -4.76 -7.98 9.02
N VAL A 234 -4.93 -6.67 9.05
CA VAL A 234 -4.01 -5.76 9.75
C VAL A 234 -4.56 -5.22 11.06
N GLY A 235 -5.74 -5.61 11.49
CA GLY A 235 -6.31 -5.11 12.74
C GLY A 235 -7.68 -5.73 13.05
N ASN A 236 -8.25 -5.32 14.16
CA ASN A 236 -9.64 -5.62 14.51
C ASN A 236 -10.61 -4.69 13.77
N ASP A 237 -10.43 -4.56 12.45
CA ASP A 237 -11.25 -3.68 11.64
C ASP A 237 -12.36 -4.43 10.96
N VAL A 238 -13.40 -3.68 10.64
CA VAL A 238 -14.54 -4.16 9.90
C VAL A 238 -14.27 -4.14 8.39
N ARG A 239 -15.01 -4.93 7.64
CA ARG A 239 -15.01 -4.91 6.17
C ARG A 239 -15.47 -3.57 5.64
N SER A 240 -14.72 -3.01 4.73
CA SER A 240 -14.97 -1.68 4.13
C SER A 240 -15.96 -1.70 2.96
N ALA A 241 -16.32 -2.88 2.48
CA ALA A 241 -17.25 -3.12 1.39
C ALA A 241 -17.80 -4.53 1.49
N SER A 242 -18.85 -4.83 0.74
CA SER A 242 -19.37 -6.19 0.59
C SER A 242 -18.74 -6.88 -0.60
N ALA A 243 -18.42 -8.16 -0.49
CA ALA A 243 -17.94 -9.00 -1.56
C ALA A 243 -18.98 -10.06 -1.91
N VAL A 244 -19.26 -10.22 -3.18
CA VAL A 244 -20.33 -11.10 -3.70
C VAL A 244 -19.81 -11.88 -4.90
N ALA A 245 -20.02 -13.19 -4.92
CA ALA A 245 -19.70 -14.02 -6.08
C ALA A 245 -20.60 -13.65 -7.25
N LEU A 246 -19.99 -13.39 -8.41
CA LEU A 246 -20.72 -12.98 -9.61
C LEU A 246 -21.14 -14.20 -10.47
N LYS A 247 -21.56 -13.91 -11.68
CA LYS A 247 -22.01 -14.89 -12.67
C LYS A 247 -21.04 -16.09 -12.76
N ASN A 248 -21.56 -17.30 -12.60
CA ASN A 248 -20.85 -18.59 -12.55
C ASN A 248 -20.19 -18.92 -11.17
N GLY A 249 -20.45 -18.13 -10.14
CA GLY A 249 -19.87 -18.37 -8.83
C GLY A 249 -18.36 -18.05 -8.75
N ALA A 250 -17.76 -18.31 -7.61
CA ALA A 250 -16.34 -18.14 -7.41
C ALA A 250 -15.78 -19.19 -6.44
N THR A 251 -14.60 -19.70 -6.74
CA THR A 251 -13.82 -20.55 -5.82
C THR A 251 -12.73 -19.72 -5.20
N LEU A 252 -12.75 -19.60 -3.87
CA LEU A 252 -11.88 -18.74 -3.11
C LEU A 252 -11.06 -19.55 -2.12
N ASP A 253 -9.77 -19.23 -1.97
CA ASP A 253 -8.96 -19.70 -0.85
C ASP A 253 -8.91 -18.63 0.24
N ARG A 254 -9.26 -19.01 1.46
CA ARG A 254 -9.29 -18.12 2.62
C ARG A 254 -7.96 -18.16 3.35
N ILE A 255 -7.31 -17.02 3.45
CA ILE A 255 -6.01 -16.83 4.10
C ILE A 255 -6.25 -16.14 5.45
N LEU A 256 -5.99 -16.86 6.53
CA LEU A 256 -6.10 -16.36 7.90
C LEU A 256 -4.76 -15.74 8.35
N LEU A 257 -4.81 -14.67 9.12
CA LEU A 257 -3.59 -14.07 9.69
C LEU A 257 -2.78 -15.04 10.55
N ASN A 258 -3.48 -15.81 11.39
CA ASN A 258 -2.86 -16.84 12.25
C ASN A 258 -2.38 -18.08 11.47
N GLY A 259 -2.77 -18.22 10.20
CA GLY A 259 -2.32 -19.29 9.30
C GLY A 259 -1.13 -18.91 8.43
N LEU A 260 -0.67 -17.65 8.47
CA LEU A 260 0.45 -17.21 7.63
C LEU A 260 1.77 -17.90 7.94
N GLU A 261 2.06 -18.22 9.23
CA GLU A 261 3.27 -18.96 9.61
C GLU A 261 3.29 -20.36 8.97
N ASP A 262 2.15 -21.02 8.99
CA ASP A 262 1.97 -22.32 8.34
C ASP A 262 2.11 -22.20 6.82
N LEU A 263 1.56 -21.15 6.24
CA LEU A 263 1.64 -20.90 4.80
C LEU A 263 3.10 -20.68 4.35
N VAL A 264 3.90 -19.95 5.14
CA VAL A 264 5.34 -19.75 4.87
C VAL A 264 6.09 -21.07 4.78
N THR A 265 5.78 -21.98 5.70
CA THR A 265 6.50 -23.26 5.78
C THR A 265 6.03 -24.28 4.75
N LYS A 266 4.74 -24.33 4.47
CA LYS A 266 4.12 -25.31 3.56
C LYS A 266 4.10 -24.87 2.11
N ASN A 267 3.92 -23.58 1.85
CA ASN A 267 3.70 -23.01 0.51
C ASN A 267 4.41 -21.65 0.34
N PRO A 268 5.75 -21.59 0.35
CA PRO A 268 6.50 -20.34 0.26
C PRO A 268 6.19 -19.54 -1.01
N GLU A 269 5.82 -20.21 -2.12
CA GLU A 269 5.45 -19.54 -3.37
C GLU A 269 4.16 -18.71 -3.22
N LYS A 270 3.20 -19.18 -2.40
CA LYS A 270 1.99 -18.44 -2.10
C LYS A 270 2.29 -17.16 -1.31
N ILE A 271 3.21 -17.23 -0.37
CA ILE A 271 3.67 -16.07 0.38
C ILE A 271 4.37 -15.06 -0.54
N ASN A 272 5.20 -15.53 -1.45
CA ASN A 272 5.83 -14.64 -2.43
C ASN A 272 4.78 -13.90 -3.26
N LEU A 273 3.80 -14.61 -3.79
CA LEU A 273 2.71 -14.00 -4.56
C LEU A 273 1.94 -12.96 -3.73
N LEU A 274 1.67 -13.26 -2.45
CA LEU A 274 1.02 -12.33 -1.52
C LEU A 274 1.88 -11.06 -1.30
N LEU A 275 3.18 -11.22 -1.04
CA LEU A 275 4.09 -10.09 -0.84
C LEU A 275 4.19 -9.22 -2.09
N VAL A 276 4.35 -9.83 -3.27
CA VAL A 276 4.35 -9.12 -4.55
C VAL A 276 3.03 -8.36 -4.75
N TYR A 277 1.89 -8.98 -4.45
CA TYR A 277 0.60 -8.31 -4.54
C TYR A 277 0.50 -7.10 -3.61
N LEU A 278 0.83 -7.25 -2.31
CA LEU A 278 0.75 -6.16 -1.33
C LEU A 278 1.71 -5.01 -1.70
N SER A 279 2.91 -5.33 -2.13
CA SER A 279 3.90 -4.34 -2.56
C SER A 279 3.42 -3.57 -3.79
N ASN A 280 2.94 -4.25 -4.81
CA ASN A 280 2.37 -3.60 -6.01
C ASN A 280 1.16 -2.73 -5.65
N ARG A 281 0.33 -3.19 -4.73
CA ARG A 281 -0.82 -2.42 -4.23
C ARG A 281 -0.37 -1.12 -3.57
N LEU A 282 0.63 -1.20 -2.68
CA LEU A 282 1.20 -0.02 -2.00
C LEU A 282 1.78 0.98 -3.01
N ARG A 283 2.55 0.50 -3.99
CA ARG A 283 3.17 1.33 -5.03
C ARG A 283 2.12 2.04 -5.90
N THR A 284 1.13 1.32 -6.37
CA THR A 284 0.05 1.89 -7.19
C THR A 284 -0.72 2.95 -6.43
N LEU A 285 -1.01 2.68 -5.17
CA LEU A 285 -1.71 3.61 -4.29
C LEU A 285 -0.87 4.87 -4.00
N THR A 286 0.46 4.71 -3.80
CA THR A 286 1.39 5.83 -3.64
C THR A 286 1.37 6.74 -4.87
N TYR A 287 1.41 6.15 -6.06
CA TYR A 287 1.30 6.90 -7.31
C TYR A 287 -0.01 7.69 -7.40
N ASP A 288 -1.14 7.03 -7.14
CA ASP A 288 -2.46 7.68 -7.22
C ASP A 288 -2.61 8.79 -6.17
N TYR A 289 -2.11 8.58 -4.95
CA TYR A 289 -2.06 9.60 -3.89
C TYR A 289 -1.24 10.83 -4.29
N LEU A 290 -0.02 10.64 -4.78
CA LEU A 290 0.85 11.76 -5.16
C LEU A 290 0.32 12.50 -6.40
N LYS A 291 -0.35 11.79 -7.30
CA LYS A 291 -1.06 12.42 -8.42
C LYS A 291 -2.21 13.31 -7.96
N ALA A 292 -2.99 12.88 -6.98
CA ALA A 292 -4.04 13.71 -6.37
C ALA A 292 -3.44 14.92 -5.63
N CYS A 293 -2.32 14.74 -4.93
CA CYS A 293 -1.59 15.84 -4.30
C CYS A 293 -1.05 16.86 -5.35
N LYS A 294 -0.66 16.39 -6.54
CA LYS A 294 -0.26 17.26 -7.68
C LYS A 294 -1.40 18.18 -8.08
N THR A 295 -2.62 17.64 -8.24
CA THR A 295 -3.80 18.46 -8.57
C THR A 295 -4.05 19.52 -7.48
N ALA A 296 -3.89 19.17 -6.19
CA ALA A 296 -3.98 20.15 -5.11
C ALA A 296 -2.91 21.26 -5.23
N ALA A 297 -1.69 20.91 -5.63
CA ALA A 297 -0.61 21.91 -5.85
C ALA A 297 -0.90 22.82 -7.05
N GLU A 298 -1.46 22.29 -8.12
CA GLU A 298 -1.88 23.05 -9.31
C GLU A 298 -2.99 24.05 -8.96
N VAL A 299 -3.97 23.65 -8.14
CA VAL A 299 -5.03 24.54 -7.61
C VAL A 299 -4.45 25.70 -6.81
N ILE A 300 -3.52 25.41 -5.89
CA ILE A 300 -2.87 26.44 -5.08
C ILE A 300 -2.11 27.42 -5.96
N LYS A 301 -1.30 26.92 -6.90
CA LYS A 301 -0.50 27.75 -7.81
C LYS A 301 -1.37 28.67 -8.67
N ALA A 302 -2.42 28.13 -9.29
CA ALA A 302 -3.33 28.95 -10.10
C ALA A 302 -3.96 30.08 -9.29
N SER A 303 -4.38 29.81 -8.06
CA SER A 303 -4.92 30.83 -7.17
C SER A 303 -3.88 31.88 -6.73
N GLU A 304 -2.58 31.55 -6.64
CA GLU A 304 -1.50 32.52 -6.38
C GLU A 304 -1.24 33.40 -7.60
N ASP A 305 -1.33 32.81 -8.79
CA ASP A 305 -1.16 33.54 -10.08
C ASP A 305 -2.39 34.43 -10.45
N GLY A 306 -3.47 34.35 -9.66
CA GLY A 306 -4.70 35.11 -9.88
C GLY A 306 -5.67 34.45 -10.87
N ASP A 307 -5.39 33.23 -11.28
CA ASP A 307 -6.22 32.40 -12.13
C ASP A 307 -7.12 31.48 -11.29
N ASP A 308 -8.39 31.34 -11.66
CA ASP A 308 -9.27 30.32 -11.11
C ASP A 308 -9.08 29.02 -11.90
N LEU A 309 -8.32 28.10 -11.34
CA LEU A 309 -8.23 26.75 -11.92
C LEU A 309 -9.52 25.98 -11.61
N THR A 310 -10.37 25.84 -12.61
CA THR A 310 -11.50 24.93 -12.55
C THR A 310 -11.01 23.50 -12.78
N ILE A 311 -11.15 22.65 -11.76
CA ILE A 311 -10.92 21.21 -11.95
C ILE A 311 -11.93 20.73 -13.00
N SER A 312 -11.46 20.10 -14.07
CA SER A 312 -12.35 19.64 -15.13
C SER A 312 -13.40 18.66 -14.58
N GLN A 313 -14.60 18.66 -15.18
CA GLN A 313 -15.65 17.70 -14.78
C GLN A 313 -15.19 16.23 -14.88
N ALA A 314 -14.29 15.93 -15.84
CA ALA A 314 -13.73 14.58 -15.98
C ALA A 314 -12.80 14.22 -14.82
N GLU A 315 -11.96 15.14 -14.33
CA GLU A 315 -11.11 14.93 -13.16
C GLU A 315 -11.94 14.85 -11.87
N LEU A 316 -12.95 15.71 -11.73
CA LEU A 316 -13.90 15.61 -10.63
C LEU A 316 -14.61 14.26 -10.63
N LEU A 317 -15.12 13.80 -11.77
CA LEU A 317 -15.76 12.50 -11.89
C LEU A 317 -14.80 11.37 -11.53
N LYS A 318 -13.53 11.48 -11.92
CA LYS A 318 -12.48 10.54 -11.54
C LYS A 318 -12.27 10.49 -10.03
N PHE A 319 -12.12 11.66 -9.37
CA PHE A 319 -12.00 11.73 -7.91
C PHE A 319 -13.25 11.21 -7.20
N TYR A 320 -14.45 11.45 -7.75
CA TYR A 320 -15.70 10.87 -7.25
C TYR A 320 -15.68 9.35 -7.32
N THR A 321 -15.30 8.80 -8.46
CA THR A 321 -15.23 7.34 -8.68
C THR A 321 -14.17 6.70 -7.80
N GLU A 322 -12.97 7.29 -7.72
CA GLU A 322 -11.88 6.78 -6.90
C GLU A 322 -12.18 6.88 -5.41
N MET A 323 -12.82 7.97 -4.94
CA MET A 323 -13.31 8.07 -3.56
C MET A 323 -14.33 7.00 -3.21
N GLU A 324 -15.28 6.76 -4.09
CA GLU A 324 -16.28 5.72 -3.88
C GLU A 324 -15.64 4.33 -3.87
N ILE A 325 -14.67 4.10 -4.77
CA ILE A 325 -13.88 2.86 -4.80
C ILE A 325 -13.08 2.69 -3.52
N LEU A 326 -12.36 3.71 -3.08
CA LEU A 326 -11.46 3.65 -1.92
C LEU A 326 -12.20 3.83 -0.60
N GLY A 327 -13.24 4.70 -0.56
CA GLY A 327 -14.09 4.89 0.60
C GLY A 327 -14.76 3.62 1.05
N ASN A 328 -15.01 2.73 0.10
CA ASN A 328 -15.56 1.40 0.35
C ASN A 328 -14.48 0.34 0.66
N PHE A 329 -13.20 0.71 0.59
CA PHE A 329 -12.06 -0.15 1.01
C PHE A 329 -11.49 0.23 2.38
N CYS A 330 -11.96 1.31 3.03
CA CYS A 330 -11.33 1.90 4.21
C CYS A 330 -12.17 1.95 5.49
N TYR A 331 -13.43 1.55 5.45
CA TYR A 331 -14.26 1.47 6.64
C TYR A 331 -14.50 0.05 7.11
#